data_90d6a57116898885dea17d0dd03d2430
#
_entry.id   90d6a57116898885dea17d0dd03d2430
#
_cell.length_a   1.000
_cell.length_b   1.000
_cell.length_c   1.000
_cell.angle_alpha   90.00
_cell.angle_beta   90.00
_cell.angle_gamma   90.00
#
_symmetry.space_group_name_H-M   'P 1'
#
loop_
_entity.id
_entity.type
_entity.pdbx_description
1 polymer ?
#
loop_
_entity_poly.entity_id
_entity_poly.type
_entity_poly.pdbx_seq_one_letter_code
_entity_poly.pdbx_strand_id
1 'polypeptide(L)'
;MARMKAVMAAVLVMEKEGVSQAFGVPGAAINPLYACLRERGTISHVLARHVEGASHMAEGYTRAKAGNIGVCIGTSGPAGTDMITGLYSAQADSIPILCITGQAPRARLYKEDFQAVDIESISKPVTKWSVTVREPAQVPRAFQQAFHLMRSGRPGPRCRCTRRCCRPPHACSPRPVSYTHLTLPTKRIV
;
A
#
# COMPACT_ATOMS: atom_id res chain seq x y z
N MET A 1 0.60 16.57 24.18
CA MET A 1 0.26 15.66 23.08
C MET A 1 0.52 14.22 23.54
N ALA A 2 -0.47 13.32 23.42
CA ALA A 2 -0.28 11.92 23.79
C ALA A 2 0.74 11.27 22.85
N ARG A 3 1.76 10.62 23.43
CA ARG A 3 2.72 9.82 22.64
C ARG A 3 2.04 8.55 22.13
N MET A 4 2.06 8.33 20.83
CA MET A 4 1.43 7.20 20.17
C MET A 4 2.43 6.49 19.27
N LYS A 5 2.32 5.16 19.15
CA LYS A 5 3.11 4.39 18.16
C LYS A 5 2.71 4.84 16.75
N ALA A 6 3.65 5.09 15.85
CA ALA A 6 3.33 5.53 14.50
C ALA A 6 2.51 4.50 13.70
N VAL A 7 2.74 3.20 13.95
CA VAL A 7 1.90 2.11 13.37
C VAL A 7 0.47 2.15 13.90
N MET A 8 0.24 2.56 15.15
CA MET A 8 -1.12 2.80 15.67
C MET A 8 -1.77 3.98 14.94
N ALA A 9 -1.03 5.06 14.71
CA ALA A 9 -1.54 6.19 13.93
C ALA A 9 -1.89 5.80 12.48
N ALA A 10 -1.13 4.87 11.87
CA ALA A 10 -1.49 4.30 10.57
C ALA A 10 -2.82 3.55 10.61
N VAL A 11 -3.05 2.72 11.63
CA VAL A 11 -4.33 2.00 11.81
C VAL A 11 -5.48 2.98 11.97
N LEU A 12 -5.34 4.02 12.80
CA LEU A 12 -6.36 5.05 12.98
C LEU A 12 -6.67 5.82 11.69
N VAL A 13 -5.66 6.08 10.84
CA VAL A 13 -5.90 6.67 9.52
C VAL A 13 -6.69 5.71 8.64
N MET A 14 -6.31 4.43 8.58
CA MET A 14 -7.06 3.43 7.81
C MET A 14 -8.52 3.32 8.26
N GLU A 15 -8.78 3.30 9.57
CA GLU A 15 -10.14 3.32 10.13
C GLU A 15 -10.92 4.54 9.66
N LYS A 16 -10.34 5.73 9.79
CA LYS A 16 -10.97 6.99 9.38
C LYS A 16 -11.26 7.03 7.88
N GLU A 17 -10.43 6.38 7.07
CA GLU A 17 -10.59 6.29 5.63
C GLU A 17 -11.58 5.18 5.20
N GLY A 18 -12.19 4.49 6.16
CA GLY A 18 -13.24 3.49 5.92
C GLY A 18 -12.73 2.09 5.59
N VAL A 19 -11.46 1.79 5.88
CA VAL A 19 -10.93 0.43 5.72
C VAL A 19 -11.56 -0.48 6.78
N SER A 20 -12.20 -1.54 6.33
CA SER A 20 -12.80 -2.57 7.21
C SER A 20 -12.15 -3.94 7.05
N GLN A 21 -11.39 -4.16 5.96
CA GLN A 21 -10.80 -5.45 5.64
C GLN A 21 -9.35 -5.31 5.19
N ALA A 22 -8.49 -6.19 5.71
CA ALA A 22 -7.11 -6.34 5.28
C ALA A 22 -6.79 -7.81 5.01
N PHE A 23 -5.88 -8.05 4.08
CA PHE A 23 -5.43 -9.37 3.65
C PHE A 23 -3.91 -9.43 3.76
N GLY A 24 -3.35 -10.55 4.15
CA GLY A 24 -1.89 -10.60 4.20
C GLY A 24 -1.30 -11.77 4.93
N VAL A 25 0.01 -11.74 5.04
CA VAL A 25 0.81 -12.72 5.78
C VAL A 25 1.68 -11.96 6.78
N PRO A 26 1.54 -12.23 8.09
CA PRO A 26 2.40 -11.62 9.10
C PRO A 26 3.86 -12.07 8.96
N GLY A 27 4.77 -11.25 9.48
CA GLY A 27 6.19 -11.54 9.52
C GLY A 27 6.94 -10.51 10.37
N ALA A 28 8.20 -10.77 10.68
CA ALA A 28 8.96 -10.01 11.68
C ALA A 28 8.95 -8.50 11.43
N ALA A 29 9.09 -8.08 10.18
CA ALA A 29 9.19 -6.66 9.81
C ALA A 29 7.85 -5.90 9.85
N ILE A 30 6.71 -6.60 9.93
CA ILE A 30 5.37 -6.00 9.91
C ILE A 30 4.54 -6.32 11.17
N ASN A 31 5.01 -7.21 12.04
CA ASN A 31 4.33 -7.59 13.26
C ASN A 31 3.89 -6.40 14.15
N PRO A 32 4.63 -5.29 14.26
CA PRO A 32 4.14 -4.13 15.03
C PRO A 32 2.82 -3.56 14.51
N LEU A 33 2.59 -3.58 13.19
CA LEU A 33 1.32 -3.16 12.58
C LEU A 33 0.21 -4.17 12.92
N TYR A 34 0.49 -5.46 12.80
CA TYR A 34 -0.46 -6.52 13.15
C TYR A 34 -0.87 -6.47 14.63
N ALA A 35 0.07 -6.16 15.53
CA ALA A 35 -0.24 -5.96 16.95
C ALA A 35 -1.24 -4.81 17.16
N CYS A 36 -1.06 -3.69 16.45
CA CYS A 36 -1.99 -2.57 16.52
C CYS A 36 -3.36 -2.86 15.88
N LEU A 37 -3.39 -3.60 14.76
CA LEU A 37 -4.66 -4.06 14.16
C LEU A 37 -5.44 -4.94 15.14
N ARG A 38 -4.75 -5.88 15.80
CA ARG A 38 -5.35 -6.74 16.82
C ARG A 38 -5.84 -5.97 18.04
N GLU A 39 -5.06 -5.00 18.52
CA GLU A 39 -5.41 -4.14 19.66
C GLU A 39 -6.67 -3.32 19.37
N ARG A 40 -6.82 -2.83 18.15
CA ARG A 40 -7.99 -2.05 17.73
C ARG A 40 -9.22 -2.90 17.41
N GLY A 41 -9.03 -4.03 16.76
CA GLY A 41 -10.11 -4.95 16.42
C GLY A 41 -11.14 -4.43 15.41
N THR A 42 -10.94 -3.26 14.83
CA THR A 42 -11.89 -2.58 13.93
C THR A 42 -11.72 -2.99 12.46
N ILE A 43 -10.50 -3.39 12.07
CA ILE A 43 -10.18 -3.86 10.73
C ILE A 43 -10.02 -5.37 10.79
N SER A 44 -10.91 -6.10 10.14
CA SER A 44 -10.82 -7.56 10.05
C SER A 44 -9.64 -7.96 9.18
N HIS A 45 -8.90 -8.99 9.60
CA HIS A 45 -7.77 -9.50 8.84
C HIS A 45 -8.03 -10.92 8.37
N VAL A 46 -7.83 -11.16 7.07
CA VAL A 46 -7.85 -12.50 6.46
C VAL A 46 -6.41 -12.94 6.21
N LEU A 47 -6.02 -14.04 6.83
CA LEU A 47 -4.73 -14.66 6.62
C LEU A 47 -4.70 -15.34 5.24
N ALA A 48 -3.81 -14.89 4.38
CA ALA A 48 -3.55 -15.53 3.10
C ALA A 48 -2.49 -16.63 3.22
N ARG A 49 -2.51 -17.59 2.30
CA ARG A 49 -1.47 -18.63 2.21
C ARG A 49 -0.20 -18.10 1.53
N HIS A 50 -0.34 -17.12 0.66
CA HIS A 50 0.75 -16.46 -0.07
C HIS A 50 0.45 -14.97 -0.21
N VAL A 51 1.47 -14.12 -0.21
CA VAL A 51 1.29 -12.66 -0.24
C VAL A 51 0.77 -12.18 -1.59
N GLU A 52 1.16 -12.84 -2.67
CA GLU A 52 0.57 -12.61 -4.00
C GLU A 52 -0.96 -12.79 -3.95
N GLY A 53 -1.42 -13.93 -3.40
CA GLY A 53 -2.85 -14.19 -3.20
C GLY A 53 -3.53 -13.11 -2.36
N ALA A 54 -2.84 -12.58 -1.33
CA ALA A 54 -3.36 -11.49 -0.51
C ALA A 54 -3.56 -10.20 -1.32
N SER A 55 -2.66 -9.89 -2.27
CA SER A 55 -2.81 -8.72 -3.14
C SER A 55 -4.01 -8.85 -4.08
N HIS A 56 -4.26 -10.05 -4.62
CA HIS A 56 -5.46 -10.33 -5.43
C HIS A 56 -6.74 -10.36 -4.59
N MET A 57 -6.69 -10.82 -3.33
CA MET A 57 -7.83 -10.71 -2.40
C MET A 57 -8.19 -9.25 -2.14
N ALA A 58 -7.19 -8.38 -1.91
CA ALA A 58 -7.41 -6.95 -1.73
C ALA A 58 -8.03 -6.30 -2.97
N GLU A 59 -7.55 -6.67 -4.15
CA GLU A 59 -8.12 -6.23 -5.43
C GLU A 59 -9.57 -6.67 -5.59
N GLY A 60 -9.84 -7.97 -5.40
CA GLY A 60 -11.19 -8.54 -5.48
C GLY A 60 -12.17 -7.89 -4.51
N TYR A 61 -11.72 -7.63 -3.28
CA TYR A 61 -12.52 -6.92 -2.27
C TYR A 61 -12.88 -5.50 -2.70
N THR A 62 -11.94 -4.78 -3.31
CA THR A 62 -12.22 -3.44 -3.84
C THR A 62 -13.21 -3.49 -5.00
N ARG A 63 -13.11 -4.50 -5.88
CA ARG A 63 -14.02 -4.70 -7.02
C ARG A 63 -15.45 -5.05 -6.59
N ALA A 64 -15.59 -5.76 -5.47
CA ALA A 64 -16.87 -6.31 -5.03
C ALA A 64 -17.90 -5.24 -4.66
N LYS A 65 -17.46 -4.04 -4.23
CA LYS A 65 -18.36 -2.96 -3.84
C LYS A 65 -17.71 -1.59 -4.01
N ALA A 66 -18.45 -0.66 -4.61
CA ALA A 66 -18.01 0.73 -4.72
C ALA A 66 -17.73 1.34 -3.34
N GLY A 67 -16.60 2.03 -3.23
CA GLY A 67 -16.14 2.64 -1.98
C GLY A 67 -15.25 1.74 -1.11
N ASN A 68 -15.20 0.44 -1.35
CA ASN A 68 -14.23 -0.42 -0.69
C ASN A 68 -12.81 -0.05 -1.10
N ILE A 69 -11.89 -0.17 -0.15
CA ILE A 69 -10.45 -0.13 -0.40
C ILE A 69 -9.83 -1.36 0.26
N GLY A 70 -9.38 -2.30 -0.56
CA GLY A 70 -8.66 -3.48 -0.09
C GLY A 70 -7.25 -3.11 0.35
N VAL A 71 -6.82 -3.68 1.47
CA VAL A 71 -5.48 -3.49 2.03
C VAL A 71 -4.74 -4.82 1.99
N CYS A 72 -3.57 -4.86 1.36
CA CYS A 72 -2.66 -6.00 1.38
C CYS A 72 -1.48 -5.70 2.29
N ILE A 73 -1.14 -6.64 3.18
CA ILE A 73 -0.08 -6.47 4.18
C ILE A 73 0.89 -7.64 4.09
N GLY A 74 2.18 -7.33 3.96
CA GLY A 74 3.25 -8.33 3.95
C GLY A 74 4.49 -7.87 4.70
N THR A 75 5.38 -8.81 4.97
CA THR A 75 6.67 -8.51 5.59
C THR A 75 7.67 -7.90 4.59
N SER A 76 8.92 -7.74 4.97
CA SER A 76 9.99 -7.23 4.09
C SER A 76 10.46 -8.27 3.06
N GLY A 77 11.21 -7.81 2.07
CA GLY A 77 11.88 -8.68 1.09
C GLY A 77 10.91 -9.37 0.13
N PRO A 78 10.93 -10.71 0.03
CA PRO A 78 10.11 -11.46 -0.93
C PRO A 78 8.61 -11.14 -0.85
N ALA A 79 8.07 -10.92 0.34
CA ALA A 79 6.67 -10.54 0.49
C ALA A 79 6.32 -9.24 -0.25
N GLY A 80 7.24 -8.28 -0.31
CA GLY A 80 7.05 -7.06 -1.10
C GLY A 80 7.09 -7.32 -2.61
N THR A 81 8.01 -8.16 -3.08
CA THR A 81 8.11 -8.52 -4.50
C THR A 81 6.93 -9.37 -4.97
N ASP A 82 6.44 -10.27 -4.14
CA ASP A 82 5.28 -11.11 -4.45
C ASP A 82 3.99 -10.28 -4.69
N MET A 83 3.85 -9.14 -4.01
CA MET A 83 2.71 -8.25 -4.22
C MET A 83 2.68 -7.59 -5.61
N ILE A 84 3.81 -7.54 -6.31
CA ILE A 84 3.93 -6.83 -7.60
C ILE A 84 2.94 -7.39 -8.64
N THR A 85 2.72 -8.70 -8.66
CA THR A 85 1.77 -9.34 -9.57
C THR A 85 0.35 -8.79 -9.38
N GLY A 86 -0.14 -8.77 -8.16
CA GLY A 86 -1.47 -8.21 -7.87
C GLY A 86 -1.54 -6.69 -8.03
N LEU A 87 -0.46 -5.96 -7.75
CA LEU A 87 -0.38 -4.52 -8.03
C LEU A 87 -0.49 -4.24 -9.53
N TYR A 88 0.20 -5.04 -10.36
CA TYR A 88 0.13 -4.89 -11.81
C TYR A 88 -1.28 -5.17 -12.33
N SER A 89 -1.91 -6.28 -11.89
CA SER A 89 -3.29 -6.63 -12.24
C SER A 89 -4.25 -5.49 -11.90
N ALA A 90 -4.19 -5.06 -10.66
CA ALA A 90 -5.03 -3.99 -10.16
C ALA A 90 -4.77 -2.67 -10.91
N GLN A 91 -3.51 -2.35 -11.31
CA GLN A 91 -3.18 -1.17 -12.12
C GLN A 91 -3.81 -1.23 -13.51
N ALA A 92 -3.75 -2.37 -14.17
CA ALA A 92 -4.33 -2.54 -15.52
C ALA A 92 -5.81 -2.15 -15.54
N ASP A 93 -6.54 -2.50 -14.48
CA ASP A 93 -7.98 -2.27 -14.37
C ASP A 93 -8.35 -1.02 -13.55
N SER A 94 -7.35 -0.28 -13.07
CA SER A 94 -7.56 0.95 -12.26
C SER A 94 -8.32 0.72 -10.95
N ILE A 95 -8.02 -0.37 -10.27
CA ILE A 95 -8.58 -0.74 -8.98
C ILE A 95 -7.73 -0.17 -7.84
N PRO A 96 -8.25 0.66 -6.94
CA PRO A 96 -7.51 1.19 -5.82
C PRO A 96 -7.28 0.14 -4.74
N ILE A 97 -6.02 -0.15 -4.44
CA ILE A 97 -5.61 -0.99 -3.31
C ILE A 97 -4.45 -0.34 -2.56
N LEU A 98 -4.37 -0.57 -1.27
CA LEU A 98 -3.25 -0.15 -0.44
C LEU A 98 -2.37 -1.36 -0.12
N CYS A 99 -1.12 -1.35 -0.59
CA CYS A 99 -0.14 -2.36 -0.19
C CYS A 99 0.82 -1.80 0.85
N ILE A 100 0.98 -2.54 1.93
CA ILE A 100 1.83 -2.19 3.06
C ILE A 100 2.85 -3.30 3.24
N THR A 101 4.15 -2.96 3.17
CA THR A 101 5.22 -3.92 3.43
C THR A 101 6.07 -3.48 4.61
N GLY A 102 6.61 -4.45 5.32
CA GLY A 102 7.75 -4.22 6.20
C GLY A 102 9.00 -3.86 5.40
N GLN A 103 10.00 -3.34 6.08
CA GLN A 103 11.31 -3.07 5.50
C GLN A 103 12.42 -3.40 6.50
N ALA A 104 13.63 -3.62 5.99
CA ALA A 104 14.81 -3.78 6.82
C ALA A 104 15.06 -2.56 7.72
N PRO A 105 15.76 -2.71 8.85
CA PRO A 105 16.12 -1.59 9.72
C PRO A 105 16.82 -0.48 8.95
N ARG A 106 16.55 0.79 9.28
CA ARG A 106 17.09 1.97 8.59
C ARG A 106 18.62 1.91 8.39
N ALA A 107 19.35 1.40 9.38
CA ALA A 107 20.81 1.27 9.29
C ALA A 107 21.30 0.24 8.28
N ARG A 108 20.40 -0.61 7.79
CA ARG A 108 20.67 -1.71 6.85
C ARG A 108 20.03 -1.51 5.48
N LEU A 109 19.28 -0.43 5.29
CA LEU A 109 18.73 -0.09 3.99
C LEU A 109 19.86 0.13 2.98
N TYR A 110 19.70 -0.37 1.76
CA TYR A 110 20.66 -0.25 0.65
C TYR A 110 22.01 -0.93 0.89
N LYS A 111 22.09 -1.90 1.81
CA LYS A 111 23.34 -2.59 2.17
C LYS A 111 23.27 -4.10 1.89
N GLU A 112 22.52 -4.53 0.90
CA GLU A 112 22.39 -5.97 0.54
C GLU A 112 22.16 -6.90 1.75
N ASP A 113 21.47 -6.38 2.78
CA ASP A 113 21.16 -7.13 3.98
C ASP A 113 19.92 -8.01 3.80
N PHE A 114 19.73 -8.95 4.70
CA PHE A 114 18.63 -9.88 4.68
C PHE A 114 17.29 -9.17 4.50
N GLN A 115 16.59 -9.49 3.41
CA GLN A 115 15.29 -8.92 3.05
C GLN A 115 15.27 -7.37 2.91
N ALA A 116 16.40 -6.73 2.66
CA ALA A 116 16.54 -5.29 2.43
C ALA A 116 16.31 -4.90 0.96
N VAL A 117 15.24 -5.42 0.37
CA VAL A 117 14.91 -5.19 -1.05
C VAL A 117 14.37 -3.77 -1.23
N ASP A 118 14.79 -3.07 -2.29
CA ASP A 118 14.26 -1.76 -2.68
C ASP A 118 12.87 -1.90 -3.35
N ILE A 119 11.88 -2.21 -2.52
CA ILE A 119 10.49 -2.39 -2.96
C ILE A 119 9.92 -1.08 -3.53
N GLU A 120 10.36 0.08 -3.02
CA GLU A 120 9.93 1.37 -3.55
C GLU A 120 10.25 1.49 -5.04
N SER A 121 11.48 1.21 -5.45
CA SER A 121 11.90 1.28 -6.86
C SER A 121 11.24 0.20 -7.71
N ILE A 122 11.12 -1.03 -7.21
CA ILE A 122 10.50 -2.15 -7.93
C ILE A 122 9.02 -1.90 -8.18
N SER A 123 8.31 -1.28 -7.25
CA SER A 123 6.86 -1.05 -7.36
C SER A 123 6.49 0.21 -8.15
N LYS A 124 7.41 1.15 -8.38
CA LYS A 124 7.14 2.40 -9.13
C LYS A 124 6.41 2.19 -10.45
N PRO A 125 6.81 1.27 -11.34
CA PRO A 125 6.14 1.10 -12.64
C PRO A 125 4.73 0.54 -12.55
N VAL A 126 4.35 -0.06 -11.42
CA VAL A 126 3.06 -0.72 -11.22
C VAL A 126 2.21 -0.04 -10.15
N THR A 127 2.60 1.15 -9.71
CA THR A 127 1.86 1.90 -8.69
C THR A 127 1.77 3.38 -9.06
N LYS A 128 0.70 3.99 -8.62
CA LYS A 128 0.53 5.44 -8.75
C LYS A 128 1.51 6.22 -7.88
N TRP A 129 1.85 5.63 -6.74
CA TRP A 129 2.77 6.21 -5.78
C TRP A 129 3.37 5.09 -4.92
N SER A 130 4.68 5.19 -4.68
CA SER A 130 5.43 4.28 -3.84
C SER A 130 6.38 5.09 -2.97
N VAL A 131 6.49 4.73 -1.70
CA VAL A 131 7.36 5.44 -0.75
C VAL A 131 7.85 4.53 0.36
N THR A 132 9.10 4.70 0.73
CA THR A 132 9.69 4.15 1.95
C THR A 132 9.68 5.21 3.05
N VAL A 133 8.85 5.03 4.06
CA VAL A 133 8.75 5.96 5.19
C VAL A 133 9.94 5.75 6.12
N ARG A 134 10.81 6.75 6.21
CA ARG A 134 12.06 6.66 6.98
C ARG A 134 11.94 7.16 8.42
N GLU A 135 10.99 8.04 8.69
CA GLU A 135 10.78 8.64 10.00
C GLU A 135 9.38 8.32 10.54
N PRO A 136 9.28 7.91 11.80
CA PRO A 136 8.00 7.58 12.43
C PRO A 136 6.94 8.67 12.32
N ALA A 137 7.34 9.92 12.49
CA ALA A 137 6.43 11.06 12.43
C ALA A 137 5.78 11.26 11.05
N GLN A 138 6.37 10.71 9.99
CA GLN A 138 5.85 10.79 8.62
C GLN A 138 4.77 9.76 8.32
N VAL A 139 4.66 8.69 9.12
CA VAL A 139 3.74 7.58 8.86
C VAL A 139 2.28 8.04 8.70
N PRO A 140 1.69 8.81 9.60
CA PRO A 140 0.29 9.22 9.44
C PRO A 140 0.06 10.02 8.16
N ARG A 141 0.97 10.95 7.86
CA ARG A 141 0.90 11.78 6.64
C ARG A 141 1.02 10.95 5.38
N ALA A 142 1.93 9.96 5.36
CA ALA A 142 2.11 9.07 4.23
C ALA A 142 0.83 8.25 3.96
N PHE A 143 0.17 7.74 4.99
CA PHE A 143 -1.11 7.05 4.85
C PHE A 143 -2.22 7.98 4.33
N GLN A 144 -2.35 9.18 4.88
CA GLN A 144 -3.30 10.17 4.38
C GLN A 144 -3.06 10.51 2.91
N GLN A 145 -1.80 10.71 2.53
CA GLN A 145 -1.40 10.96 1.14
C GLN A 145 -1.74 9.77 0.24
N ALA A 146 -1.52 8.54 0.70
CA ALA A 146 -1.87 7.33 -0.02
C ALA A 146 -3.37 7.29 -0.35
N PHE A 147 -4.23 7.48 0.64
CA PHE A 147 -5.68 7.48 0.44
C PHE A 147 -6.15 8.64 -0.45
N HIS A 148 -5.57 9.83 -0.27
CA HIS A 148 -5.84 10.96 -1.14
C HIS A 148 -5.50 10.64 -2.60
N LEU A 149 -4.33 10.06 -2.86
CA LEU A 149 -3.90 9.70 -4.20
C LEU A 149 -4.74 8.56 -4.81
N MET A 150 -5.20 7.60 -4.02
CA MET A 150 -6.09 6.54 -4.48
C MET A 150 -7.44 7.09 -4.96
N ARG A 151 -7.95 8.13 -4.32
CA ARG A 151 -9.24 8.75 -4.64
C ARG A 151 -9.16 9.90 -5.64
N SER A 152 -7.98 10.53 -5.80
CA SER A 152 -7.79 11.66 -6.71
C SER A 152 -7.48 11.18 -8.13
N GLY A 153 -7.96 11.91 -9.13
CA GLY A 153 -7.77 11.60 -10.53
C GLY A 153 -8.67 10.46 -11.00
N ARG A 154 -8.21 9.54 -11.81
CA ARG A 154 -9.03 8.51 -12.45
C ARG A 154 -9.59 7.49 -11.43
N PRO A 155 -10.80 7.65 -10.89
CA PRO A 155 -11.62 6.56 -10.40
C PRO A 155 -12.62 6.19 -11.48
N GLY A 156 -12.66 4.93 -11.85
CA GLY A 156 -13.73 4.39 -12.68
C GLY A 156 -13.42 4.18 -14.15
N PRO A 157 -14.20 3.26 -14.78
CA PRO A 157 -13.95 2.76 -16.11
C PRO A 157 -14.27 3.82 -17.16
N ARG A 158 -13.35 4.09 -18.03
CA ARG A 158 -13.43 4.78 -19.31
C ARG A 158 -12.62 6.07 -19.40
N CYS A 159 -11.39 5.91 -19.78
CA CYS A 159 -10.89 6.68 -20.91
C CYS A 159 -10.05 5.74 -21.77
N ARG A 160 -10.64 5.18 -22.82
CA ARG A 160 -9.87 4.65 -23.93
C ARG A 160 -9.15 5.84 -24.53
N CYS A 161 -7.88 6.01 -24.27
CA CYS A 161 -7.03 6.85 -25.10
C CYS A 161 -6.86 6.14 -26.44
N THR A 162 -7.76 6.44 -27.37
CA THR A 162 -7.46 6.23 -28.78
C THR A 162 -6.40 7.24 -29.16
N ARG A 163 -5.50 6.89 -30.09
CA ARG A 163 -4.40 7.75 -30.57
C ARG A 163 -4.84 9.18 -30.98
N ARG A 164 -6.12 9.47 -31.06
CA ARG A 164 -6.69 10.80 -31.36
C ARG A 164 -6.86 11.72 -30.14
N CYS A 165 -6.77 11.22 -28.90
CA CYS A 165 -6.82 12.07 -27.71
C CYS A 165 -5.48 12.73 -27.35
N CYS A 166 -4.39 12.39 -28.03
CA CYS A 166 -3.06 12.96 -27.79
C CYS A 166 -2.78 14.07 -28.78
N ARG A 167 -3.46 15.19 -28.64
CA ARG A 167 -3.11 16.48 -29.29
C ARG A 167 -3.45 17.61 -28.33
N PRO A 168 -2.54 18.52 -28.06
CA PRO A 168 -1.08 18.48 -28.09
C PRO A 168 -0.48 17.96 -26.77
N PRO A 169 0.86 17.85 -26.59
CA PRO A 169 1.49 17.20 -25.44
C PRO A 169 1.16 17.81 -24.08
N HIS A 170 0.53 18.96 -24.02
CA HIS A 170 0.13 19.64 -22.79
C HIS A 170 -1.28 19.28 -22.30
N ALA A 171 -2.06 18.54 -23.07
CA ALA A 171 -3.45 18.19 -22.72
C ALA A 171 -3.62 16.74 -22.20
N CYS A 172 -2.58 15.94 -22.23
CA CYS A 172 -2.58 14.62 -21.64
C CYS A 172 -1.88 14.71 -20.29
N SER A 173 -2.60 15.10 -19.24
CA SER A 173 -2.07 14.92 -17.90
C SER A 173 -1.72 13.44 -17.69
N PRO A 174 -0.58 13.12 -17.04
CA PRO A 174 -0.23 11.74 -16.74
C PRO A 174 -1.40 11.11 -16.01
N ARG A 175 -1.92 10.02 -16.55
CA ARG A 175 -3.13 9.40 -16.07
C ARG A 175 -2.89 8.85 -14.67
N PRO A 176 -3.68 9.24 -13.71
CA PRO A 176 -3.56 8.72 -12.38
C PRO A 176 -3.98 7.26 -12.34
N VAL A 177 -3.07 6.42 -11.93
CA VAL A 177 -3.33 5.04 -11.57
C VAL A 177 -3.56 4.98 -10.06
N SER A 178 -4.50 4.16 -9.63
CA SER A 178 -5.07 4.22 -8.28
C SER A 178 -4.36 3.31 -7.27
N TYR A 179 -3.05 3.08 -7.37
CA TYR A 179 -2.34 2.19 -6.46
C TYR A 179 -1.31 2.90 -5.62
N THR A 180 -1.18 2.42 -4.42
CA THR A 180 -0.19 2.93 -3.48
C THR A 180 0.50 1.77 -2.81
N HIS A 181 1.80 1.78 -2.83
CA HIS A 181 2.65 0.88 -2.10
C HIS A 181 3.37 1.67 -1.00
N LEU A 182 3.29 1.18 0.22
CA LEU A 182 3.88 1.82 1.38
C LEU A 182 4.77 0.82 2.11
N THR A 183 6.02 1.18 2.35
CA THR A 183 6.93 0.39 3.18
C THR A 183 7.15 1.07 4.51
N LEU A 184 7.07 0.31 5.61
CA LEU A 184 7.27 0.81 6.96
C LEU A 184 8.62 0.30 7.51
N PRO A 185 9.49 1.18 8.02
CA PRO A 185 10.71 0.74 8.69
C PRO A 185 10.41 0.02 10.01
N THR A 186 11.15 -1.06 10.29
CA THR A 186 10.87 -2.00 11.37
C THR A 186 11.45 -1.66 12.74
N LYS A 187 12.12 -0.54 12.92
CA LYS A 187 12.65 -0.19 14.24
C LYS A 187 11.61 0.48 15.12
N ARG A 188 11.64 0.04 16.40
CA ARG A 188 10.87 0.59 17.50
C ARG A 188 10.74 2.09 17.39
N ILE A 189 9.52 2.48 17.30
CA ILE A 189 9.07 3.83 17.46
C ILE A 189 8.69 3.94 18.93
N VAL A 190 9.59 4.52 19.69
CA VAL A 190 9.33 4.91 21.08
C VAL A 190 8.63 6.26 21.08
#